data_f7470535bba6027d875cdca1c6fc2c08
#
_entry.id   f7470535bba6027d875cdca1c6fc2c08
#
_cell.length_a   1.000
_cell.length_b   1.000
_cell.length_c   1.000
_cell.angle_alpha   90.00
_cell.angle_beta   90.00
_cell.angle_gamma   90.00
#
_symmetry.space_group_name_H-M   'P 1'
#
loop_
_entity.id
_entity.type
_entity.pdbx_description
1 polymer ?
#
loop_
_entity_poly.entity_id
_entity_poly.type
_entity_poly.pdbx_seq_one_letter_code
_entity_poly.pdbx_strand_id
1 'polypeptide(L)'
;MVIALFIGWMGLPGSIPATKTNSLDWRVEEDGRLDYLISKPEFNLSEETVDANSSLIAVQFASRGAEIAGLLRIPKFSRTVSDEANDRDGIPGIVLLPGATVTKEREQGLAKRLADLGYATITLDQRNLGVIDVNADLELFLEGSEPIEHIMIHDALSAAEILRSVPEIDPERIVYAGESNGARTAIIACALDERSKGVLAISTCGYGTDAAVAQSGIEDEDTIRFYRSIDPETYLPLIAPRPLAMIKSENDTVIPYPLAERTFALASQPKSLVSVGCRVHGYCQEMDEGIEKGLKGMFS
;
A
#
# COMPACT_ATOMS: atom_id res chain seq x y z
N MET A 1 -0.16 20.35 19.71
CA MET A 1 -1.41 20.54 18.96
C MET A 1 -1.45 19.43 17.91
N VAL A 2 -2.03 18.29 18.29
CA VAL A 2 -2.22 17.16 17.37
C VAL A 2 -3.33 17.59 16.44
N ILE A 3 -3.00 17.93 15.20
CA ILE A 3 -3.98 18.20 14.17
C ILE A 3 -4.45 16.85 13.68
N ALA A 4 -5.56 16.38 14.23
CA ALA A 4 -6.37 15.38 13.55
C ALA A 4 -6.86 16.06 12.25
N LEU A 5 -6.28 15.69 11.12
CA LEU A 5 -6.79 16.06 9.80
C LEU A 5 -8.07 15.27 9.55
N PHE A 6 -9.15 15.68 10.24
CA PHE A 6 -10.51 15.31 9.88
C PHE A 6 -10.96 16.26 8.78
N ILE A 7 -10.91 15.81 7.54
CA ILE A 7 -11.64 16.46 6.45
C ILE A 7 -13.10 16.11 6.69
N GLY A 8 -13.88 17.11 7.12
CA GLY A 8 -15.31 17.01 7.32
C GLY A 8 -16.02 16.58 6.03
N TRP A 9 -16.95 15.64 6.14
CA TRP A 9 -17.58 14.96 5.05
C TRP A 9 -19.06 15.30 4.88
N MET A 10 -19.51 15.33 3.61
CA MET A 10 -20.92 15.22 3.19
C MET A 10 -21.18 13.78 2.75
N GLY A 11 -22.16 13.15 3.38
CA GLY A 11 -22.51 11.75 3.19
C GLY A 11 -22.98 11.38 1.77
N LEU A 12 -22.48 10.24 1.29
CA LEU A 12 -23.09 9.48 0.20
C LEU A 12 -23.79 8.25 0.79
N PRO A 13 -24.99 7.88 0.35
CA PRO A 13 -25.70 6.73 0.86
C PRO A 13 -25.22 5.46 0.19
N GLY A 14 -24.79 4.49 0.96
CA GLY A 14 -24.45 3.17 0.49
C GLY A 14 -23.52 2.45 1.46
N SER A 15 -24.00 2.13 2.68
CA SER A 15 -23.31 1.22 3.57
C SER A 15 -23.29 -0.17 2.93
N ILE A 16 -22.09 -0.63 2.59
CA ILE A 16 -21.86 -2.04 2.27
C ILE A 16 -22.11 -2.83 3.57
N PRO A 17 -22.98 -3.86 3.56
CA PRO A 17 -23.23 -4.63 4.77
C PRO A 17 -21.94 -5.28 5.24
N ALA A 18 -21.57 -5.05 6.50
CA ALA A 18 -20.45 -5.73 7.13
C ALA A 18 -20.73 -7.25 7.11
N THR A 19 -19.94 -8.00 6.37
CA THR A 19 -19.98 -9.46 6.37
C THR A 19 -19.32 -9.91 7.67
N LYS A 20 -20.06 -10.58 8.55
CA LYS A 20 -19.47 -11.29 9.69
C LYS A 20 -18.57 -12.38 9.13
N THR A 21 -17.28 -12.10 8.99
CA THR A 21 -16.25 -13.08 8.69
C THR A 21 -16.01 -13.93 9.95
N ASN A 22 -15.84 -15.23 9.77
CA ASN A 22 -15.45 -16.11 10.87
C ASN A 22 -14.16 -15.58 11.49
N SER A 23 -14.13 -15.40 12.80
CA SER A 23 -13.03 -14.85 13.62
C SER A 23 -11.69 -15.62 13.55
N LEU A 24 -11.55 -16.54 12.59
CA LEU A 24 -10.35 -17.36 12.39
C LEU A 24 -9.40 -16.83 11.30
N ASP A 25 -9.86 -15.91 10.44
CA ASP A 25 -9.10 -15.49 9.27
C ASP A 25 -8.31 -14.20 9.48
N TRP A 26 -8.59 -13.44 10.52
CA TRP A 26 -7.89 -12.22 10.91
C TRP A 26 -7.97 -11.99 12.42
N ARG A 27 -6.97 -11.34 12.97
CA ARG A 27 -6.95 -10.87 14.35
C ARG A 27 -6.01 -9.70 14.52
N VAL A 28 -6.18 -8.95 15.60
CA VAL A 28 -5.23 -7.94 16.07
C VAL A 28 -4.58 -8.46 17.34
N GLU A 29 -3.27 -8.57 17.31
CA GLU A 29 -2.46 -9.01 18.45
C GLU A 29 -2.47 -7.96 19.57
N GLU A 30 -1.99 -8.32 20.77
CA GLU A 30 -1.95 -7.43 21.94
C GLU A 30 -1.15 -6.14 21.69
N ASP A 31 -0.12 -6.21 20.84
CA ASP A 31 0.70 -5.05 20.45
C ASP A 31 0.10 -4.19 19.33
N GLY A 32 -1.09 -4.55 18.85
CA GLY A 32 -1.82 -3.85 17.80
C GLY A 32 -1.50 -4.31 16.39
N ARG A 33 -0.67 -5.33 16.18
CA ARG A 33 -0.38 -5.83 14.84
C ARG A 33 -1.50 -6.71 14.31
N LEU A 34 -1.79 -6.55 13.02
CA LEU A 34 -2.66 -7.47 12.29
C LEU A 34 -1.95 -8.81 12.05
N ASP A 35 -2.72 -9.87 12.13
CA ASP A 35 -2.36 -11.20 11.66
C ASP A 35 -3.45 -11.72 10.73
N TYR A 36 -3.04 -12.15 9.54
CA TYR A 36 -3.91 -12.65 8.49
C TYR A 36 -3.50 -14.04 8.04
N LEU A 37 -4.48 -14.92 7.86
CA LEU A 37 -4.29 -16.12 7.06
C LEU A 37 -4.46 -15.74 5.58
N ILE A 38 -3.35 -15.47 4.89
CA ILE A 38 -3.37 -15.12 3.47
C ILE A 38 -3.37 -16.39 2.63
N SER A 39 -4.31 -16.47 1.71
CA SER A 39 -4.35 -17.48 0.65
C SER A 39 -4.46 -16.80 -0.70
N LYS A 40 -3.97 -17.48 -1.75
CA LYS A 40 -4.14 -17.02 -3.12
C LYS A 40 -5.64 -16.94 -3.44
N PRO A 41 -6.17 -15.77 -3.86
CA PRO A 41 -7.55 -15.68 -4.28
C PRO A 41 -7.75 -16.33 -5.65
N GLU A 42 -8.97 -16.77 -5.92
CA GLU A 42 -9.39 -17.02 -7.30
C GLU A 42 -9.51 -15.68 -8.03
N PHE A 43 -8.93 -15.59 -9.23
CA PHE A 43 -8.96 -14.36 -10.01
C PHE A 43 -9.15 -14.66 -11.50
N ASN A 44 -9.67 -13.66 -12.21
CA ASN A 44 -9.86 -13.68 -13.65
C ASN A 44 -9.07 -12.53 -14.28
N LEU A 45 -8.44 -12.83 -15.42
CA LEU A 45 -7.81 -11.85 -16.31
C LEU A 45 -8.67 -11.71 -17.56
N SER A 46 -8.96 -10.47 -17.96
CA SER A 46 -9.80 -10.17 -19.13
C SER A 46 -9.41 -8.82 -19.73
N GLU A 47 -9.87 -8.56 -20.95
CA GLU A 47 -9.76 -7.26 -21.64
C GLU A 47 -8.33 -6.71 -21.70
N GLU A 48 -7.46 -7.36 -22.46
CA GLU A 48 -6.11 -6.86 -22.70
C GLU A 48 -6.13 -5.67 -23.66
N THR A 49 -5.56 -4.54 -23.23
CA THR A 49 -5.24 -3.39 -24.07
C THR A 49 -3.73 -3.24 -24.19
N VAL A 50 -3.23 -3.16 -25.41
CA VAL A 50 -1.79 -3.08 -25.68
C VAL A 50 -1.41 -1.66 -26.08
N ASP A 51 -0.50 -1.03 -25.31
CA ASP A 51 0.15 0.23 -25.73
C ASP A 51 1.58 -0.02 -26.25
N ALA A 52 2.33 1.05 -26.56
CA ALA A 52 3.64 0.92 -27.16
C ALA A 52 4.61 0.10 -26.29
N ASN A 53 4.59 0.29 -24.97
CA ASN A 53 5.60 -0.21 -24.03
C ASN A 53 5.08 -1.28 -23.06
N SER A 54 3.77 -1.49 -22.97
CA SER A 54 3.15 -2.39 -22.00
C SER A 54 1.82 -2.94 -22.48
N SER A 55 1.39 -4.05 -21.86
CA SER A 55 0.02 -4.55 -21.89
C SER A 55 -0.70 -4.15 -20.61
N LEU A 56 -1.98 -3.79 -20.70
CA LEU A 56 -2.86 -3.50 -19.59
C LEU A 56 -4.01 -4.50 -19.60
N ILE A 57 -4.15 -5.26 -18.53
CA ILE A 57 -5.08 -6.37 -18.39
C ILE A 57 -6.01 -6.09 -17.22
N ALA A 58 -7.32 -6.22 -17.41
CA ALA A 58 -8.27 -6.14 -16.32
C ALA A 58 -8.20 -7.39 -15.44
N VAL A 59 -8.20 -7.16 -14.12
CA VAL A 59 -8.15 -8.21 -13.08
C VAL A 59 -9.40 -8.12 -12.24
N GLN A 60 -10.02 -9.25 -11.93
CA GLN A 60 -11.11 -9.35 -10.97
C GLN A 60 -10.85 -10.52 -10.02
N PHE A 61 -11.08 -10.31 -8.72
CA PHE A 61 -10.96 -11.36 -7.72
C PHE A 61 -11.91 -11.13 -6.54
N ALA A 62 -12.31 -12.21 -5.90
CA ALA A 62 -13.13 -12.14 -4.70
C ALA A 62 -12.27 -11.90 -3.46
N SER A 63 -12.62 -10.92 -2.63
CA SER A 63 -11.97 -10.66 -1.35
C SER A 63 -13.01 -10.16 -0.34
N ARG A 64 -13.02 -10.77 0.85
CA ARG A 64 -13.85 -10.33 1.98
C ARG A 64 -15.30 -9.98 1.58
N GLY A 65 -15.95 -10.89 0.86
CA GLY A 65 -17.37 -10.76 0.46
C GLY A 65 -17.66 -9.74 -0.64
N ALA A 66 -16.64 -9.18 -1.29
CA ALA A 66 -16.80 -8.31 -2.45
C ALA A 66 -15.93 -8.76 -3.62
N GLU A 67 -16.31 -8.35 -4.82
CA GLU A 67 -15.49 -8.46 -6.01
C GLU A 67 -14.61 -7.21 -6.14
N ILE A 68 -13.30 -7.40 -6.23
CA ILE A 68 -12.31 -6.34 -6.37
C ILE A 68 -11.86 -6.28 -7.82
N ALA A 69 -11.94 -5.09 -8.41
CA ALA A 69 -11.43 -4.81 -9.73
C ALA A 69 -10.02 -4.20 -9.64
N GLY A 70 -9.14 -4.66 -10.52
CA GLY A 70 -7.76 -4.19 -10.64
C GLY A 70 -7.34 -4.04 -12.09
N LEU A 71 -6.17 -3.43 -12.29
CA LEU A 71 -5.47 -3.32 -13.56
C LEU A 71 -4.05 -3.86 -13.39
N LEU A 72 -3.74 -4.91 -14.13
CA LEU A 72 -2.40 -5.47 -14.24
C LEU A 72 -1.72 -4.87 -15.48
N ARG A 73 -0.59 -4.19 -15.27
CA ARG A 73 0.24 -3.66 -16.35
C ARG A 73 1.54 -4.44 -16.42
N ILE A 74 1.83 -5.01 -17.58
CA ILE A 74 3.04 -5.80 -17.83
C ILE A 74 3.88 -5.08 -18.89
N PRO A 75 5.15 -4.72 -18.61
CA PRO A 75 6.05 -4.13 -19.60
C PRO A 75 6.37 -5.13 -20.70
N LYS A 76 6.48 -4.67 -21.95
CA LYS A 76 6.89 -5.52 -23.09
C LYS A 76 8.38 -5.85 -23.09
N PHE A 77 9.17 -5.01 -22.43
CA PHE A 77 10.63 -5.15 -22.35
C PHE A 77 11.03 -5.14 -20.89
N SER A 78 11.59 -6.24 -20.39
CA SER A 78 12.28 -6.25 -19.11
C SER A 78 13.63 -5.55 -19.29
N ARG A 79 13.85 -4.40 -18.66
CA ARG A 79 15.19 -3.84 -18.46
C ARG A 79 15.78 -4.51 -17.23
N THR A 80 16.36 -5.69 -17.40
CA THR A 80 17.20 -6.26 -16.35
C THR A 80 18.40 -5.36 -16.12
N VAL A 81 18.69 -5.05 -14.87
CA VAL A 81 19.75 -4.11 -14.42
C VAL A 81 21.18 -4.63 -14.69
N SER A 82 21.32 -5.79 -15.33
CA SER A 82 22.62 -6.29 -15.79
C SER A 82 22.48 -6.96 -17.14
N ASP A 83 23.26 -6.50 -18.12
CA ASP A 83 23.41 -7.13 -19.43
C ASP A 83 23.97 -8.58 -19.39
N GLU A 84 24.10 -9.18 -18.21
CA GLU A 84 24.60 -10.52 -17.97
C GLU A 84 23.61 -11.48 -17.26
N ALA A 85 22.37 -11.06 -17.00
CA ALA A 85 21.40 -11.93 -16.33
C ALA A 85 20.76 -12.92 -17.32
N ASN A 86 20.73 -14.18 -16.92
CA ASN A 86 20.11 -15.29 -17.62
C ASN A 86 18.69 -14.97 -18.09
N ASP A 87 18.33 -15.37 -19.28
CA ASP A 87 17.03 -15.35 -19.96
C ASP A 87 15.86 -16.01 -19.17
N ARG A 88 16.03 -16.20 -17.85
CA ARG A 88 15.12 -16.91 -16.93
C ARG A 88 14.56 -16.06 -15.82
N ASP A 89 15.02 -14.81 -15.66
CA ASP A 89 14.53 -13.94 -14.59
C ASP A 89 13.24 -13.26 -15.04
N GLY A 90 12.11 -13.66 -14.44
CA GLY A 90 10.80 -13.03 -14.68
C GLY A 90 10.80 -11.53 -14.33
N ILE A 91 9.74 -10.84 -14.72
CA ILE A 91 9.55 -9.40 -14.50
C ILE A 91 9.30 -9.13 -13.01
N PRO A 92 10.01 -8.18 -12.37
CA PRO A 92 9.67 -7.81 -10.98
C PRO A 92 8.29 -7.16 -10.90
N GLY A 93 7.53 -7.50 -9.85
CA GLY A 93 6.15 -7.03 -9.65
C GLY A 93 6.01 -5.99 -8.54
N ILE A 94 5.08 -5.08 -8.72
CA ILE A 94 4.73 -4.02 -7.76
C ILE A 94 3.22 -4.03 -7.50
N VAL A 95 2.83 -4.20 -6.24
CA VAL A 95 1.47 -3.87 -5.80
C VAL A 95 1.44 -2.35 -5.60
N LEU A 96 0.78 -1.63 -6.52
CA LEU A 96 0.70 -0.17 -6.53
C LEU A 96 -0.66 0.28 -6.01
N LEU A 97 -0.67 0.93 -4.85
CA LEU A 97 -1.89 1.33 -4.14
C LEU A 97 -2.13 2.85 -4.28
N PRO A 98 -3.27 3.24 -4.87
CA PRO A 98 -3.62 4.64 -5.08
C PRO A 98 -3.84 5.41 -3.77
N GLY A 99 -3.71 6.72 -3.81
CA GLY A 99 -4.16 7.60 -2.73
C GLY A 99 -5.69 7.62 -2.57
N ALA A 100 -6.19 8.16 -1.46
CA ALA A 100 -7.63 8.33 -1.26
C ALA A 100 -8.26 9.14 -2.40
N THR A 101 -9.44 8.72 -2.86
CA THR A 101 -10.20 9.29 -3.99
C THR A 101 -9.58 9.08 -5.38
N VAL A 102 -8.51 8.31 -5.47
CA VAL A 102 -7.84 7.97 -6.75
C VAL A 102 -8.26 6.57 -7.18
N THR A 103 -8.80 6.44 -8.40
CA THR A 103 -9.17 5.13 -8.97
C THR A 103 -7.95 4.45 -9.60
N LYS A 104 -8.06 3.14 -9.81
CA LYS A 104 -6.99 2.36 -10.50
C LYS A 104 -6.64 2.93 -11.89
N GLU A 105 -7.61 3.54 -12.60
CA GLU A 105 -7.35 4.18 -13.90
C GLU A 105 -6.55 5.47 -13.77
N ARG A 106 -6.82 6.26 -12.74
CA ARG A 106 -6.07 7.51 -12.48
C ARG A 106 -4.64 7.25 -12.06
N GLU A 107 -4.40 6.14 -11.37
CA GLU A 107 -3.05 5.70 -10.97
C GLU A 107 -2.19 5.22 -12.16
N GLN A 108 -2.78 5.01 -13.33
CA GLN A 108 -2.05 4.51 -14.50
C GLN A 108 -0.95 5.45 -15.01
N GLY A 109 -0.91 6.71 -14.58
CA GLY A 109 0.22 7.60 -14.87
C GLY A 109 1.52 7.08 -14.25
N LEU A 110 1.52 6.79 -12.95
CA LEU A 110 2.66 6.20 -12.26
C LEU A 110 2.91 4.76 -12.69
N ALA A 111 1.84 3.94 -12.87
CA ALA A 111 1.98 2.56 -13.34
C ALA A 111 2.69 2.46 -14.71
N LYS A 112 2.42 3.37 -15.66
CA LYS A 112 3.13 3.47 -16.95
C LYS A 112 4.60 3.80 -16.74
N ARG A 113 4.90 4.76 -15.87
CA ARG A 113 6.27 5.13 -15.55
C ARG A 113 7.06 3.95 -14.99
N LEU A 114 6.44 3.16 -14.10
CA LEU A 114 7.05 1.94 -13.56
C LEU A 114 7.24 0.87 -14.63
N ALA A 115 6.29 0.72 -15.57
CA ALA A 115 6.44 -0.19 -16.70
C ALA A 115 7.57 0.24 -17.65
N ASP A 116 7.79 1.53 -17.89
CA ASP A 116 8.92 2.05 -18.65
C ASP A 116 10.28 1.75 -17.98
N LEU A 117 10.29 1.56 -16.67
CA LEU A 117 11.44 1.10 -15.88
C LEU A 117 11.59 -0.42 -15.86
N GLY A 118 10.65 -1.18 -16.44
CA GLY A 118 10.69 -2.64 -16.54
C GLY A 118 9.98 -3.39 -15.40
N TYR A 119 9.10 -2.73 -14.65
CA TYR A 119 8.32 -3.33 -13.56
C TYR A 119 6.87 -3.60 -13.98
N ALA A 120 6.36 -4.79 -13.68
CA ALA A 120 4.92 -5.04 -13.75
C ALA A 120 4.22 -4.42 -12.53
N THR A 121 2.99 -3.94 -12.71
CA THR A 121 2.21 -3.37 -11.61
C THR A 121 0.81 -3.96 -11.56
N ILE A 122 0.28 -4.20 -10.37
CA ILE A 122 -1.14 -4.39 -10.14
C ILE A 122 -1.68 -3.23 -9.31
N THR A 123 -2.72 -2.57 -9.82
CA THR A 123 -3.38 -1.44 -9.17
C THR A 123 -4.82 -1.80 -8.90
N LEU A 124 -5.30 -1.60 -7.68
CA LEU A 124 -6.66 -1.99 -7.25
C LEU A 124 -7.58 -0.78 -7.10
N ASP A 125 -8.88 -1.01 -7.31
CA ASP A 125 -9.90 -0.15 -6.70
C ASP A 125 -9.94 -0.42 -5.20
N GLN A 126 -9.63 0.61 -4.42
CA GLN A 126 -9.68 0.52 -2.98
C GLN A 126 -11.12 0.57 -2.46
N ARG A 127 -11.39 -0.11 -1.35
CA ARG A 127 -12.66 -0.01 -0.62
C ARG A 127 -12.97 1.47 -0.36
N ASN A 128 -14.20 1.88 -0.54
CA ASN A 128 -14.64 3.26 -0.35
C ASN A 128 -13.70 4.29 -1.02
N LEU A 129 -13.13 3.96 -2.20
CA LEU A 129 -12.12 4.77 -2.89
C LEU A 129 -10.93 5.18 -1.99
N GLY A 130 -10.55 4.34 -1.03
CA GLY A 130 -9.47 4.65 -0.09
C GLY A 130 -9.79 5.76 0.92
N VAL A 131 -11.04 6.19 0.99
CA VAL A 131 -11.49 7.14 2.03
C VAL A 131 -11.79 6.37 3.31
N ILE A 132 -11.17 6.79 4.39
CA ILE A 132 -11.22 6.14 5.70
C ILE A 132 -12.15 6.93 6.63
N ASP A 133 -13.05 6.22 7.29
CA ASP A 133 -13.79 6.71 8.46
C ASP A 133 -13.32 5.94 9.70
N VAL A 134 -12.29 6.47 10.35
CA VAL A 134 -11.64 5.83 11.50
C VAL A 134 -12.62 5.58 12.65
N ASN A 135 -13.65 6.41 12.84
CA ASN A 135 -14.64 6.20 13.89
C ASN A 135 -15.57 5.02 13.56
N ALA A 136 -16.05 4.95 12.32
CA ALA A 136 -16.84 3.82 11.87
C ALA A 136 -16.04 2.50 11.91
N ASP A 137 -14.76 2.54 11.55
CA ASP A 137 -13.87 1.38 11.61
C ASP A 137 -13.58 0.95 13.05
N LEU A 138 -13.44 1.88 14.01
CA LEU A 138 -13.34 1.57 15.43
C LEU A 138 -14.62 0.90 15.94
N GLU A 139 -15.81 1.41 15.57
CA GLU A 139 -17.09 0.80 15.95
C GLU A 139 -17.17 -0.64 15.42
N LEU A 140 -16.82 -0.89 14.15
CA LEU A 140 -16.76 -2.24 13.57
C LEU A 140 -15.83 -3.15 14.38
N PHE A 141 -14.64 -2.66 14.72
CA PHE A 141 -13.64 -3.42 15.47
C PHE A 141 -14.17 -3.82 16.87
N LEU A 142 -14.75 -2.86 17.59
CA LEU A 142 -15.32 -3.11 18.94
C LEU A 142 -16.51 -4.07 18.90
N GLU A 143 -17.25 -4.12 17.79
CA GLU A 143 -18.31 -5.11 17.55
C GLU A 143 -17.80 -6.49 17.10
N GLY A 144 -16.48 -6.65 16.93
CA GLY A 144 -15.86 -7.89 16.44
C GLY A 144 -16.04 -8.11 14.93
N SER A 145 -16.31 -7.04 14.19
CA SER A 145 -16.36 -7.01 12.73
C SER A 145 -15.04 -6.49 12.17
N GLU A 146 -14.65 -6.94 10.96
CA GLU A 146 -13.41 -6.53 10.33
C GLU A 146 -13.52 -5.09 9.80
N PRO A 147 -12.64 -4.14 10.24
CA PRO A 147 -12.60 -2.77 9.77
C PRO A 147 -12.28 -2.66 8.28
N ILE A 148 -12.75 -1.60 7.63
CA ILE A 148 -12.51 -1.39 6.19
C ILE A 148 -11.00 -1.20 5.89
N GLU A 149 -10.27 -0.51 6.76
CA GLU A 149 -8.81 -0.38 6.61
C GLU A 149 -8.10 -1.74 6.67
N HIS A 150 -8.53 -2.64 7.56
CA HIS A 150 -8.00 -4.01 7.61
C HIS A 150 -8.29 -4.76 6.32
N ILE A 151 -9.52 -4.67 5.81
CA ILE A 151 -9.91 -5.29 4.55
C ILE A 151 -9.07 -4.76 3.37
N MET A 152 -8.76 -3.47 3.34
CA MET A 152 -7.88 -2.89 2.31
C MET A 152 -6.45 -3.45 2.36
N ILE A 153 -5.94 -3.71 3.56
CA ILE A 153 -4.64 -4.38 3.74
C ILE A 153 -4.71 -5.82 3.20
N HIS A 154 -5.79 -6.55 3.52
CA HIS A 154 -6.01 -7.90 2.99
C HIS A 154 -6.10 -7.90 1.45
N ASP A 155 -6.79 -6.93 0.84
CA ASP A 155 -6.87 -6.79 -0.62
C ASP A 155 -5.49 -6.58 -1.25
N ALA A 156 -4.62 -5.77 -0.60
CA ALA A 156 -3.24 -5.55 -1.06
C ALA A 156 -2.38 -6.83 -0.96
N LEU A 157 -2.52 -7.61 0.11
CA LEU A 157 -1.86 -8.90 0.27
C LEU A 157 -2.35 -9.91 -0.79
N SER A 158 -3.64 -9.93 -1.07
CA SER A 158 -4.24 -10.75 -2.13
C SER A 158 -3.71 -10.38 -3.51
N ALA A 159 -3.52 -9.10 -3.79
CA ALA A 159 -2.93 -8.62 -5.04
C ALA A 159 -1.48 -9.11 -5.22
N ALA A 160 -0.70 -9.20 -4.14
CA ALA A 160 0.63 -9.78 -4.21
C ALA A 160 0.60 -11.27 -4.57
N GLU A 161 -0.35 -12.05 -4.05
CA GLU A 161 -0.53 -13.46 -4.43
C GLU A 161 -0.96 -13.61 -5.89
N ILE A 162 -1.76 -12.68 -6.42
CA ILE A 162 -2.10 -12.65 -7.85
C ILE A 162 -0.83 -12.41 -8.68
N LEU A 163 -0.02 -11.38 -8.36
CA LEU A 163 1.24 -11.12 -9.06
C LEU A 163 2.15 -12.34 -9.08
N ARG A 164 2.32 -13.02 -7.93
CA ARG A 164 3.13 -14.25 -7.81
C ARG A 164 2.62 -15.40 -8.66
N SER A 165 1.38 -15.31 -9.14
CA SER A 165 0.74 -16.35 -9.95
C SER A 165 0.76 -16.08 -11.44
N VAL A 166 1.18 -14.88 -11.85
CA VAL A 166 1.28 -14.48 -13.27
C VAL A 166 2.60 -15.05 -13.84
N PRO A 167 2.55 -15.84 -14.92
CA PRO A 167 3.73 -16.56 -15.42
C PRO A 167 4.92 -15.67 -15.81
N GLU A 168 4.66 -14.43 -16.25
CA GLU A 168 5.68 -13.47 -16.69
C GLU A 168 6.39 -12.78 -15.52
N ILE A 169 5.82 -12.87 -14.30
CA ILE A 169 6.31 -12.16 -13.11
C ILE A 169 7.15 -13.10 -12.25
N ASP A 170 8.29 -12.61 -11.77
CA ASP A 170 9.10 -13.32 -10.81
C ASP A 170 8.43 -13.29 -9.42
N PRO A 171 7.95 -14.43 -8.90
CA PRO A 171 7.24 -14.50 -7.62
C PRO A 171 8.11 -14.10 -6.41
N GLU A 172 9.43 -14.18 -6.54
CA GLU A 172 10.39 -13.81 -5.50
C GLU A 172 10.76 -12.32 -5.54
N ARG A 173 10.29 -11.58 -6.54
CA ARG A 173 10.64 -10.16 -6.75
C ARG A 173 9.41 -9.28 -6.72
N ILE A 174 8.67 -9.31 -5.60
CA ILE A 174 7.48 -8.47 -5.37
C ILE A 174 7.79 -7.40 -4.34
N VAL A 175 7.37 -6.15 -4.61
CA VAL A 175 7.40 -5.02 -3.67
C VAL A 175 6.02 -4.38 -3.56
N TYR A 176 5.81 -3.64 -2.49
CA TYR A 176 4.66 -2.77 -2.33
C TYR A 176 5.03 -1.33 -2.62
N ALA A 177 4.14 -0.60 -3.26
CA ALA A 177 4.27 0.83 -3.47
C ALA A 177 2.90 1.51 -3.30
N GLY A 178 2.91 2.80 -2.99
CA GLY A 178 1.66 3.54 -2.93
C GLY A 178 1.84 5.03 -2.67
N GLU A 179 0.73 5.75 -2.83
CA GLU A 179 0.63 7.18 -2.59
C GLU A 179 -0.27 7.49 -1.41
N SER A 180 0.11 8.44 -0.58
CA SER A 180 -0.74 8.95 0.52
C SER A 180 -1.29 7.82 1.40
N ASN A 181 -2.62 7.61 1.41
CA ASN A 181 -3.25 6.53 2.13
C ASN A 181 -2.85 5.14 1.58
N GLY A 182 -2.76 4.99 0.26
CA GLY A 182 -2.27 3.76 -0.34
C GLY A 182 -0.84 3.40 0.11
N ALA A 183 0.01 4.42 0.38
CA ALA A 183 1.34 4.17 0.93
C ALA A 183 1.30 3.69 2.39
N ARG A 184 0.31 4.12 3.21
CA ARG A 184 0.10 3.56 4.56
C ARG A 184 -0.23 2.08 4.47
N THR A 185 -1.21 1.73 3.63
CA THR A 185 -1.58 0.34 3.36
C THR A 185 -0.40 -0.47 2.82
N ALA A 186 0.42 0.11 1.91
CA ALA A 186 1.62 -0.54 1.36
C ALA A 186 2.67 -0.86 2.43
N ILE A 187 2.91 0.06 3.39
CA ILE A 187 3.83 -0.16 4.50
C ILE A 187 3.36 -1.32 5.37
N ILE A 188 2.07 -1.36 5.73
CA ILE A 188 1.50 -2.41 6.57
C ILE A 188 1.53 -3.75 5.83
N ALA A 189 1.08 -3.79 4.58
CA ALA A 189 1.09 -5.01 3.76
C ALA A 189 2.53 -5.55 3.56
N CYS A 190 3.51 -4.67 3.30
CA CYS A 190 4.92 -5.07 3.22
C CYS A 190 5.42 -5.69 4.53
N ALA A 191 5.04 -5.15 5.68
CA ALA A 191 5.45 -5.69 6.96
C ALA A 191 4.88 -7.09 7.21
N LEU A 192 3.62 -7.31 6.82
CA LEU A 192 2.92 -8.60 6.97
C LEU A 192 3.33 -9.66 5.93
N ASP A 193 3.76 -9.24 4.76
CA ASP A 193 4.25 -10.12 3.69
C ASP A 193 5.79 -10.24 3.72
N GLU A 194 6.31 -11.15 4.51
CA GLU A 194 7.76 -11.37 4.68
C GLU A 194 8.49 -11.73 3.38
N ARG A 195 7.78 -12.23 2.36
CA ARG A 195 8.35 -12.57 1.04
C ARG A 195 8.57 -11.35 0.16
N SER A 196 7.97 -10.20 0.48
CA SER A 196 8.17 -8.96 -0.26
C SER A 196 9.60 -8.45 -0.15
N LYS A 197 10.08 -7.70 -1.15
CA LYS A 197 11.45 -7.18 -1.20
C LYS A 197 11.61 -5.77 -0.65
N GLY A 198 10.52 -5.12 -0.23
CA GLY A 198 10.54 -3.79 0.35
C GLY A 198 9.31 -2.96 0.01
N VAL A 199 9.33 -1.69 0.38
CA VAL A 199 8.22 -0.77 0.15
C VAL A 199 8.68 0.61 -0.29
N LEU A 200 7.99 1.14 -1.31
CA LEU A 200 8.13 2.51 -1.81
C LEU A 200 6.91 3.33 -1.37
N ALA A 201 7.10 4.30 -0.49
CA ALA A 201 6.04 5.10 0.10
C ALA A 201 6.11 6.56 -0.36
N ILE A 202 5.12 7.01 -1.13
CA ILE A 202 5.08 8.35 -1.72
C ILE A 202 4.09 9.24 -0.95
N SER A 203 4.52 10.42 -0.57
CA SER A 203 3.68 11.48 0.03
C SER A 203 2.83 11.02 1.22
N THR A 204 3.42 10.28 2.16
CA THR A 204 2.71 9.71 3.32
C THR A 204 3.38 10.01 4.65
N CYS A 205 2.66 9.71 5.72
CA CYS A 205 3.13 9.64 7.10
C CYS A 205 2.23 8.68 7.89
N GLY A 206 2.68 8.25 9.06
CA GLY A 206 1.86 7.54 10.03
C GLY A 206 0.91 8.47 10.81
N TYR A 207 0.04 7.86 11.58
CA TYR A 207 -0.92 8.58 12.43
C TYR A 207 -0.28 9.08 13.73
N GLY A 208 0.81 8.47 14.19
CA GLY A 208 1.47 8.81 15.45
C GLY A 208 0.66 8.34 16.66
N THR A 209 0.07 7.18 16.57
CA THR A 209 -0.86 6.62 17.56
C THR A 209 -0.27 6.61 18.97
N ASP A 210 0.94 6.10 19.16
CA ASP A 210 1.53 6.01 20.50
C ASP A 210 1.72 7.39 21.16
N ALA A 211 2.11 8.40 20.36
CA ALA A 211 2.24 9.76 20.85
C ALA A 211 0.86 10.38 21.17
N ALA A 212 -0.15 10.08 20.36
CA ALA A 212 -1.52 10.55 20.57
C ALA A 212 -2.14 9.91 21.83
N VAL A 213 -1.98 8.59 22.02
CA VAL A 213 -2.42 7.87 23.21
C VAL A 213 -1.78 8.43 24.48
N ALA A 214 -0.46 8.62 24.47
CA ALA A 214 0.27 9.19 25.62
C ALA A 214 -0.20 10.60 25.99
N GLN A 215 -0.68 11.40 25.03
CA GLN A 215 -1.16 12.76 25.24
C GLN A 215 -2.65 12.84 25.64
N SER A 216 -3.47 11.93 25.11
CA SER A 216 -4.94 11.96 25.29
C SER A 216 -5.41 11.31 26.59
N GLY A 217 -4.57 10.45 27.20
CA GLY A 217 -4.98 9.66 28.37
C GLY A 217 -6.00 8.57 28.05
N ILE A 218 -6.06 8.10 26.80
CA ILE A 218 -6.87 6.93 26.43
C ILE A 218 -6.26 5.71 27.11
N GLU A 219 -7.08 5.00 27.93
CA GLU A 219 -6.69 3.80 28.66
C GLU A 219 -7.38 2.52 28.15
N ASP A 220 -8.37 2.67 27.26
CA ASP A 220 -9.08 1.53 26.69
C ASP A 220 -8.17 0.73 25.74
N GLU A 221 -7.84 -0.49 26.15
CA GLU A 221 -6.87 -1.35 25.45
C GLU A 221 -7.35 -1.74 24.04
N ASP A 222 -8.64 -1.98 23.86
CA ASP A 222 -9.18 -2.34 22.53
C ASP A 222 -9.14 -1.18 21.57
N THR A 223 -9.45 0.02 22.04
CA THR A 223 -9.29 1.27 21.26
C THR A 223 -7.82 1.49 20.87
N ILE A 224 -6.88 1.31 21.79
CA ILE A 224 -5.45 1.46 21.52
C ILE A 224 -4.98 0.41 20.50
N ARG A 225 -5.40 -0.84 20.65
CA ARG A 225 -5.09 -1.93 19.71
C ARG A 225 -5.58 -1.62 18.31
N PHE A 226 -6.83 -1.15 18.18
CA PHE A 226 -7.38 -0.75 16.89
C PHE A 226 -6.54 0.35 16.23
N TYR A 227 -6.27 1.47 16.92
CA TYR A 227 -5.48 2.56 16.35
C TYR A 227 -4.07 2.13 15.95
N ARG A 228 -3.43 1.25 16.72
CA ARG A 228 -2.13 0.68 16.36
C ARG A 228 -2.22 -0.21 15.13
N SER A 229 -3.30 -0.96 14.97
CA SER A 229 -3.47 -1.91 13.87
C SER A 229 -3.58 -1.25 12.49
N ILE A 230 -3.98 0.00 12.44
CA ILE A 230 -4.11 0.80 11.22
C ILE A 230 -2.96 1.81 11.04
N ASP A 231 -2.10 2.00 12.06
CA ASP A 231 -0.98 2.94 11.98
C ASP A 231 0.25 2.28 11.36
N PRO A 232 0.73 2.73 10.18
CA PRO A 232 1.96 2.18 9.60
C PRO A 232 3.18 2.31 10.53
N GLU A 233 3.19 3.24 11.50
CA GLU A 233 4.28 3.39 12.45
C GLU A 233 4.47 2.15 13.33
N THR A 234 3.40 1.40 13.63
CA THR A 234 3.45 0.12 14.34
C THR A 234 4.26 -0.94 13.59
N TYR A 235 4.26 -0.88 12.25
CA TYR A 235 4.83 -1.91 11.38
C TYR A 235 6.22 -1.57 10.84
N LEU A 236 6.66 -0.32 10.91
CA LEU A 236 7.97 0.10 10.39
C LEU A 236 9.16 -0.73 10.91
N PRO A 237 9.20 -1.12 12.20
CA PRO A 237 10.30 -1.96 12.69
C PRO A 237 10.36 -3.36 12.07
N LEU A 238 9.23 -3.88 11.54
CA LEU A 238 9.10 -5.21 10.96
C LEU A 238 9.55 -5.28 9.48
N ILE A 239 9.75 -4.15 8.84
CA ILE A 239 10.17 -4.10 7.44
C ILE A 239 11.63 -4.54 7.30
N ALA A 240 12.51 -4.10 8.18
CA ALA A 240 13.93 -4.47 8.14
C ALA A 240 14.13 -6.00 8.24
N PRO A 241 15.09 -6.59 7.50
CA PRO A 241 16.15 -5.95 6.71
C PRO A 241 15.75 -5.54 5.28
N ARG A 242 14.46 -5.58 4.94
CA ARG A 242 13.96 -5.13 3.63
C ARG A 242 13.99 -3.60 3.57
N PRO A 243 14.32 -3.00 2.40
CA PRO A 243 14.39 -1.55 2.28
C PRO A 243 13.03 -0.83 2.38
N LEU A 244 13.02 0.29 3.08
CA LEU A 244 11.96 1.31 3.01
C LEU A 244 12.48 2.51 2.23
N ALA A 245 11.85 2.87 1.12
CA ALA A 245 12.10 4.13 0.41
C ALA A 245 10.90 5.06 0.57
N MET A 246 11.09 6.20 1.22
CA MET A 246 10.07 7.25 1.30
C MET A 246 10.45 8.40 0.36
N ILE A 247 9.47 8.91 -0.39
CA ILE A 247 9.65 10.07 -1.27
C ILE A 247 8.58 11.11 -0.96
N LYS A 248 8.99 12.35 -0.77
CA LYS A 248 8.12 13.39 -0.27
C LYS A 248 8.37 14.74 -0.95
N SER A 249 7.29 15.41 -1.34
CA SER A 249 7.34 16.81 -1.71
C SER A 249 7.57 17.70 -0.48
N GLU A 250 8.52 18.61 -0.53
CA GLU A 250 8.79 19.57 0.55
C GLU A 250 7.62 20.54 0.76
N ASN A 251 6.88 20.83 -0.28
CA ASN A 251 5.81 21.80 -0.30
C ASN A 251 4.41 21.15 -0.35
N ASP A 252 4.31 19.89 0.06
CA ASP A 252 3.02 19.19 0.20
C ASP A 252 2.17 19.87 1.29
N THR A 253 0.98 20.34 0.89
CA THR A 253 0.06 21.06 1.77
C THR A 253 -0.95 20.13 2.48
N VAL A 254 -1.04 18.87 2.04
CA VAL A 254 -1.94 17.87 2.64
C VAL A 254 -1.26 17.17 3.82
N ILE A 255 -0.05 16.65 3.60
CA ILE A 255 0.79 16.04 4.63
C ILE A 255 2.07 16.86 4.75
N PRO A 256 2.24 17.70 5.78
CA PRO A 256 3.46 18.47 6.00
C PRO A 256 4.72 17.60 6.10
N TYR A 257 5.82 18.05 5.52
CA TYR A 257 7.09 17.33 5.48
C TYR A 257 7.58 16.82 6.86
N PRO A 258 7.49 17.60 7.96
CA PRO A 258 7.92 17.13 9.27
C PRO A 258 7.18 15.88 9.79
N LEU A 259 5.95 15.63 9.32
CA LEU A 259 5.22 14.40 9.70
C LEU A 259 5.83 13.17 9.02
N ALA A 260 6.24 13.30 7.77
CA ALA A 260 6.96 12.23 7.07
C ALA A 260 8.34 11.96 7.69
N GLU A 261 9.07 13.00 8.09
CA GLU A 261 10.35 12.85 8.80
C GLU A 261 10.19 12.13 10.16
N ARG A 262 9.13 12.46 10.91
CA ARG A 262 8.81 11.78 12.18
C ARG A 262 8.58 10.28 11.93
N THR A 263 7.72 9.94 10.98
CA THR A 263 7.43 8.55 10.62
C THR A 263 8.69 7.83 10.13
N PHE A 264 9.46 8.47 9.26
CA PHE A 264 10.72 7.92 8.75
C PHE A 264 11.73 7.63 9.85
N ALA A 265 11.79 8.47 10.88
CA ALA A 265 12.71 8.28 12.00
C ALA A 265 12.50 6.96 12.74
N LEU A 266 11.26 6.44 12.78
CA LEU A 266 10.89 5.19 13.46
C LEU A 266 11.30 3.93 12.71
N ALA A 267 11.53 4.01 11.40
CA ALA A 267 11.94 2.86 10.61
C ALA A 267 13.39 2.44 10.92
N SER A 268 13.67 1.15 10.79
CA SER A 268 15.02 0.57 10.87
C SER A 268 15.74 0.63 9.51
N GLN A 269 17.08 0.45 9.51
CA GLN A 269 17.84 0.32 8.27
C GLN A 269 17.60 -1.04 7.60
N PRO A 270 17.66 -1.11 6.23
CA PRO A 270 17.97 -0.02 5.29
C PRO A 270 16.76 0.86 4.98
N LYS A 271 16.95 2.18 5.04
CA LYS A 271 15.90 3.15 4.73
C LYS A 271 16.44 4.38 4.03
N SER A 272 15.62 5.02 3.19
CA SER A 272 15.94 6.28 2.54
C SER A 272 14.73 7.22 2.54
N LEU A 273 14.98 8.52 2.70
CA LEU A 273 13.99 9.58 2.53
C LEU A 273 14.52 10.57 1.49
N VAL A 274 13.78 10.72 0.39
CA VAL A 274 14.10 11.66 -0.67
C VAL A 274 13.09 12.80 -0.65
N SER A 275 13.58 14.04 -0.56
CA SER A 275 12.74 15.22 -0.72
C SER A 275 12.86 15.79 -2.11
N VAL A 276 11.76 16.31 -2.65
CA VAL A 276 11.70 16.96 -3.96
C VAL A 276 10.97 18.29 -3.86
N GLY A 277 11.33 19.24 -4.72
CA GLY A 277 10.82 20.61 -4.69
C GLY A 277 9.42 20.83 -5.26
N CYS A 278 8.71 19.78 -5.70
CA CYS A 278 7.35 19.94 -6.23
C CYS A 278 6.33 20.34 -5.14
N ARG A 279 5.13 20.77 -5.58
CA ARG A 279 4.08 21.32 -4.69
C ARG A 279 2.81 20.46 -4.72
N VAL A 280 2.93 19.18 -5.08
CA VAL A 280 1.80 18.28 -5.17
C VAL A 280 1.76 17.35 -3.96
N HIS A 281 0.57 16.88 -3.65
CA HIS A 281 0.34 15.72 -2.82
C HIS A 281 0.20 14.51 -3.75
N GLY A 282 1.03 13.47 -3.55
CA GLY A 282 1.16 12.35 -4.48
C GLY A 282 2.40 12.45 -5.37
N TYR A 283 2.38 11.71 -6.47
CA TYR A 283 3.49 11.64 -7.40
C TYR A 283 3.67 12.92 -8.23
N CYS A 284 4.92 13.29 -8.48
CA CYS A 284 5.35 14.27 -9.49
C CYS A 284 6.61 13.77 -10.19
N GLN A 285 6.87 14.28 -11.38
CA GLN A 285 7.99 13.82 -12.23
C GLN A 285 9.36 13.98 -11.54
N GLU A 286 9.53 14.98 -10.69
CA GLU A 286 10.76 15.20 -9.91
C GLU A 286 11.07 14.03 -8.95
N MET A 287 10.11 13.15 -8.69
CA MET A 287 10.30 11.96 -7.87
C MET A 287 10.92 10.77 -8.62
N ASP A 288 10.99 10.83 -9.95
CA ASP A 288 11.41 9.70 -10.80
C ASP A 288 12.77 9.11 -10.40
N GLU A 289 13.76 9.97 -10.16
CA GLU A 289 15.11 9.52 -9.76
C GLU A 289 15.08 8.79 -8.40
N GLY A 290 14.31 9.33 -7.45
CA GLY A 290 14.12 8.72 -6.13
C GLY A 290 13.42 7.37 -6.20
N ILE A 291 12.38 7.27 -7.07
CA ILE A 291 11.64 6.03 -7.32
C ILE A 291 12.58 4.98 -7.90
N GLU A 292 13.30 5.31 -8.97
CA GLU A 292 14.23 4.39 -9.63
C GLU A 292 15.32 3.89 -8.68
N LYS A 293 15.91 4.79 -7.89
CA LYS A 293 16.94 4.44 -6.91
C LYS A 293 16.39 3.55 -5.80
N GLY A 294 15.20 3.88 -5.28
CA GLY A 294 14.53 3.08 -4.24
C GLY A 294 14.23 1.66 -4.71
N LEU A 295 13.63 1.51 -5.89
CA LEU A 295 13.32 0.21 -6.47
C LEU A 295 14.56 -0.62 -6.80
N LYS A 296 15.60 -0.01 -7.36
CA LYS A 296 16.89 -0.71 -7.60
C LYS A 296 17.46 -1.28 -6.30
N GLY A 297 17.39 -0.54 -5.19
CA GLY A 297 17.85 -1.02 -3.89
C GLY A 297 17.02 -2.17 -3.29
N MET A 298 15.80 -2.37 -3.75
CA MET A 298 14.94 -3.49 -3.31
C MET A 298 15.17 -4.78 -4.09
N PHE A 299 15.69 -4.65 -5.32
CA PHE A 299 15.90 -5.79 -6.23
C PHE A 299 17.37 -6.13 -6.47
N SER A 300 18.27 -5.45 -5.73
CA SER A 300 19.73 -5.71 -5.78
C SER A 300 20.15 -6.93 -4.98
#